data_45d4658f5a2fdcaf90038ed3b6b36ccd
#
_entry.id   45d4658f5a2fdcaf90038ed3b6b36ccd
#
_cell.length_a   1.000
_cell.length_b   1.000
_cell.length_c   1.000
_cell.angle_alpha   90.00
_cell.angle_beta   90.00
_cell.angle_gamma   90.00
#
_symmetry.space_group_name_H-M   'P 1'
#
loop_
_entity.id
_entity.type
_entity.pdbx_description
1 polymer ?
#
loop_
_entity_poly.entity_id
_entity_poly.type
_entity_poly.pdbx_seq_one_letter_code
_entity_poly.pdbx_strand_id
1 'polypeptide(L)'
;MYDELVAALKEIEGVAFTEHEWATRPAGDHGTVQLDFDAAQDNGDDLHQDRARQGSVDLYTHGQGWMIAAQVEGVLEGICGASWDLNLKTYEHETGLLHREYVFELEAL
;
A
#
# COMPACT_ATOMS: atom_id res chain seq x y z
N MET A 1 -1.84 9.79 10.12
CA MET A 1 -0.97 8.63 9.83
C MET A 1 -1.06 8.15 8.40
N TYR A 2 -2.24 8.12 7.84
CA TYR A 2 -2.34 7.70 6.43
C TYR A 2 -1.58 8.67 5.51
N ASP A 3 -1.71 9.96 5.75
CA ASP A 3 -1.00 10.95 4.93
C ASP A 3 0.50 10.80 5.03
N GLU A 4 1.00 10.41 6.19
CA GLU A 4 2.42 10.15 6.38
C GLU A 4 2.86 8.93 5.59
N LEU A 5 2.02 7.90 5.55
CA LEU A 5 2.31 6.69 4.80
C LEU A 5 2.40 7.02 3.31
N VAL A 6 1.41 7.74 2.79
CA VAL A 6 1.38 8.13 1.38
C VAL A 6 2.61 8.95 1.03
N ALA A 7 2.94 9.94 1.87
CA ALA A 7 4.10 10.79 1.63
C ALA A 7 5.40 10.00 1.62
N ALA A 8 5.55 9.08 2.56
CA ALA A 8 6.76 8.27 2.66
C ALA A 8 6.92 7.35 1.44
N LEU A 9 5.83 6.76 0.97
CA LEU A 9 5.88 5.92 -0.22
C LEU A 9 6.26 6.73 -1.45
N LYS A 10 5.73 7.95 -1.57
CA LYS A 10 6.03 8.81 -2.71
C LYS A 10 7.48 9.28 -2.74
N GLU A 11 8.18 9.21 -1.63
CA GLU A 11 9.58 9.61 -1.56
C GLU A 11 10.56 8.50 -1.97
N ILE A 12 10.09 7.29 -2.14
CA ILE A 12 10.98 6.20 -2.54
C ILE A 12 11.42 6.42 -3.98
N GLU A 13 12.75 6.42 -4.19
CA GLU A 13 13.29 6.62 -5.52
C GLU A 13 13.14 5.35 -6.37
N GLY A 14 12.96 5.55 -7.67
CA GLY A 14 12.88 4.44 -8.61
C GLY A 14 11.49 3.85 -8.76
N VAL A 15 10.50 4.38 -8.06
CA VAL A 15 9.13 3.90 -8.15
C VAL A 15 8.19 5.09 -8.00
N ALA A 16 7.09 5.08 -8.73
CA ALA A 16 6.08 6.13 -8.65
C ALA A 16 4.85 5.60 -7.91
N PHE A 17 4.37 6.33 -6.92
CA PHE A 17 3.17 5.95 -6.17
C PHE A 17 2.05 6.95 -6.34
N THR A 18 0.81 6.48 -6.32
CA THR A 18 -0.36 7.32 -6.27
C THR A 18 -1.39 6.69 -5.33
N GLU A 19 -2.37 7.48 -4.92
CA GLU A 19 -3.47 6.95 -4.14
C GLU A 19 -4.52 6.37 -5.07
N HIS A 20 -5.14 5.28 -4.64
CA HIS A 20 -6.21 4.58 -5.32
C HIS A 20 -5.77 3.94 -6.64
N GLU A 21 -5.86 4.64 -7.74
CA GLU A 21 -5.47 4.06 -9.01
C GLU A 21 -4.89 5.11 -9.95
N TRP A 22 -4.17 4.64 -10.93
CA TRP A 22 -3.57 5.52 -11.93
C TRP A 22 -4.58 5.83 -13.03
N ALA A 23 -4.62 7.11 -13.44
CA ALA A 23 -5.40 7.48 -14.63
C ALA A 23 -4.79 6.81 -15.86
N THR A 24 -3.47 6.80 -15.94
CA THR A 24 -2.73 6.07 -16.96
C THR A 24 -1.60 5.35 -16.25
N ARG A 25 -1.60 4.03 -16.32
CA ARG A 25 -0.63 3.23 -15.60
C ARG A 25 0.77 3.45 -16.15
N PRO A 26 1.77 3.76 -15.30
CA PRO A 26 3.15 3.96 -15.77
C PRO A 26 3.74 2.67 -16.33
N ALA A 27 4.69 2.83 -17.25
CA ALA A 27 5.40 1.70 -17.79
C ALA A 27 6.48 1.19 -16.83
N GLY A 28 7.00 2.07 -15.98
CA GLY A 28 8.06 1.71 -15.03
C GLY A 28 7.50 1.10 -13.76
N ASP A 29 8.39 0.94 -12.79
CA ASP A 29 7.98 0.44 -11.48
C ASP A 29 7.04 1.45 -10.84
N HIS A 30 5.95 0.98 -10.28
CA HIS A 30 4.93 1.86 -9.73
C HIS A 30 4.10 1.15 -8.68
N GLY A 31 3.30 1.93 -7.97
CA GLY A 31 2.42 1.35 -6.97
C GLY A 31 1.26 2.25 -6.64
N THR A 32 0.35 1.70 -5.86
CA THR A 32 -0.82 2.42 -5.37
C THR A 32 -0.99 2.16 -3.89
N VAL A 33 -1.64 3.10 -3.21
CA VAL A 33 -1.95 2.96 -1.80
C VAL A 33 -3.37 3.44 -1.57
N GLN A 34 -4.12 2.72 -0.74
CA GLN A 34 -5.50 3.12 -0.45
C GLN A 34 -5.95 2.58 0.89
N LEU A 35 -6.95 3.26 1.45
CA LEU A 35 -7.66 2.77 2.63
C LEU A 35 -8.93 2.08 2.16
N ASP A 36 -9.34 1.07 2.91
CA ASP A 36 -10.58 0.36 2.61
C ASP A 36 -11.76 1.17 3.05
N PHE A 37 -12.69 1.44 2.16
CA PHE A 37 -13.84 2.23 2.50
C PHE A 37 -14.82 1.52 3.39
N ASP A 38 -14.90 0.23 3.25
CA ASP A 38 -15.88 -0.54 4.02
C ASP A 38 -15.72 -0.36 5.50
N ALA A 39 -14.48 -0.30 5.95
CA ALA A 39 -14.24 -0.13 7.37
C ALA A 39 -14.78 1.17 7.89
N ALA A 40 -14.84 2.18 7.05
CA ALA A 40 -15.27 3.50 7.49
C ALA A 40 -16.77 3.64 7.49
N GLN A 41 -17.44 2.87 6.68
CA GLN A 41 -18.86 3.08 6.52
C GLN A 41 -19.72 2.13 7.25
N ASP A 42 -19.13 1.16 7.75
CA ASP A 42 -19.80 0.04 8.23
C ASP A 42 -20.86 0.36 9.19
N ASN A 43 -21.70 1.11 8.99
CA ASN A 43 -22.90 1.35 9.75
C ASN A 43 -22.93 2.60 10.55
N GLY A 44 -22.00 3.45 10.46
CA GLY A 44 -22.05 4.68 11.20
C GLY A 44 -22.24 4.49 12.69
N ASP A 45 -21.85 3.38 13.21
CA ASP A 45 -21.99 3.11 14.60
C ASP A 45 -20.85 3.74 15.38
N ASP A 46 -21.17 4.53 16.34
CA ASP A 46 -20.17 5.23 17.13
C ASP A 46 -19.24 4.29 17.87
N LEU A 47 -19.65 3.09 18.08
CA LEU A 47 -18.81 2.13 18.77
C LEU A 47 -17.54 1.79 18.00
N HIS A 48 -17.47 2.18 16.76
CA HIS A 48 -16.32 1.84 15.94
C HIS A 48 -15.34 2.98 15.76
N GLN A 49 -15.44 4.00 16.54
CA GLN A 49 -14.53 5.11 16.44
C GLN A 49 -13.08 4.74 16.71
N ASP A 50 -12.89 3.73 17.54
CA ASP A 50 -11.55 3.30 17.91
C ASP A 50 -11.04 2.17 17.04
N ARG A 51 -11.76 1.84 16.02
CA ARG A 51 -11.38 0.74 15.16
C ARG A 51 -10.18 1.10 14.32
N ALA A 52 -9.26 0.15 14.15
CA ALA A 52 -8.13 0.33 13.26
C ALA A 52 -8.61 0.51 11.82
N ARG A 53 -7.88 1.33 11.07
CA ARG A 53 -8.19 1.57 9.66
C ARG A 53 -7.34 0.65 8.82
N GLN A 54 -7.96 -0.04 7.89
CA GLN A 54 -7.27 -1.00 7.05
C GLN A 54 -7.07 -0.46 5.65
N GLY A 55 -6.01 -0.91 5.02
CA GLY A 55 -5.74 -0.53 3.65
C GLY A 55 -4.76 -1.47 2.99
N SER A 56 -4.35 -1.10 1.79
CA SER A 56 -3.43 -1.90 1.01
C SER A 56 -2.46 -1.05 0.21
N VAL A 57 -1.30 -1.62 -0.06
CA VAL A 57 -0.30 -1.06 -0.97
C VAL A 57 -0.07 -2.11 -2.03
N ASP A 58 -0.21 -1.72 -3.29
CA ASP A 58 0.12 -2.57 -4.41
C ASP A 58 1.39 -2.07 -5.06
N LEU A 59 2.36 -2.96 -5.24
CA LEU A 59 3.66 -2.63 -5.81
C LEU A 59 3.90 -3.48 -7.04
N TYR A 60 4.26 -2.82 -8.14
CA TYR A 60 4.52 -3.48 -9.41
C TYR A 60 5.95 -3.19 -9.84
N THR A 61 6.77 -4.22 -9.99
CA THR A 61 8.18 -4.04 -10.32
C THR A 61 8.60 -4.92 -11.49
N HIS A 62 9.61 -4.46 -12.22
CA HIS A 62 10.30 -5.28 -13.18
C HIS A 62 11.22 -6.24 -12.40
N GLY A 63 11.28 -7.47 -12.82
CA GLY A 63 12.06 -8.47 -12.09
C GLY A 63 11.58 -8.59 -10.67
N GLN A 64 12.45 -8.97 -9.76
CA GLN A 64 12.06 -9.18 -8.37
C GLN A 64 11.86 -7.87 -7.59
N GLY A 65 12.56 -6.80 -7.97
CA GLY A 65 12.40 -5.51 -7.31
C GLY A 65 12.73 -5.53 -5.82
N TRP A 66 13.72 -6.32 -5.40
CA TRP A 66 14.01 -6.49 -3.98
C TRP A 66 14.31 -5.20 -3.25
N MET A 67 15.03 -4.27 -3.89
CA MET A 67 15.42 -3.03 -3.22
C MET A 67 14.21 -2.13 -2.98
N ILE A 68 13.34 -2.03 -3.96
CA ILE A 68 12.14 -1.23 -3.82
C ILE A 68 11.19 -1.88 -2.81
N ALA A 69 11.02 -3.20 -2.89
CA ALA A 69 10.18 -3.91 -1.95
C ALA A 69 10.67 -3.71 -0.52
N ALA A 70 11.98 -3.79 -0.29
CA ALA A 70 12.54 -3.58 1.04
C ALA A 70 12.23 -2.17 1.56
N GLN A 71 12.27 -1.16 0.71
CA GLN A 71 11.96 0.19 1.12
C GLN A 71 10.48 0.37 1.44
N VAL A 72 9.60 -0.23 0.66
CA VAL A 72 8.17 -0.21 0.95
C VAL A 72 7.90 -0.88 2.30
N GLU A 73 8.51 -2.04 2.52
CA GLU A 73 8.34 -2.76 3.78
C GLU A 73 8.89 -1.97 4.95
N GLY A 74 10.00 -1.25 4.75
CA GLY A 74 10.55 -0.38 5.79
C GLY A 74 9.61 0.75 6.15
N VAL A 75 8.93 1.33 5.17
CA VAL A 75 7.93 2.37 5.43
C VAL A 75 6.75 1.79 6.22
N LEU A 76 6.25 0.64 5.80
CA LEU A 76 5.15 -0.02 6.50
C LEU A 76 5.54 -0.37 7.93
N GLU A 77 6.72 -0.91 8.13
CA GLU A 77 7.20 -1.25 9.46
C GLU A 77 7.31 -0.02 10.35
N GLY A 78 7.79 1.09 9.80
CA GLY A 78 7.96 2.32 10.57
C GLY A 78 6.65 2.98 10.95
N ILE A 79 5.61 2.83 10.15
CA ILE A 79 4.33 3.51 10.40
C ILE A 79 3.29 2.58 11.01
N CYS A 80 3.25 1.35 10.56
CA CYS A 80 2.23 0.39 11.01
C CYS A 80 2.74 -0.60 12.06
N GLY A 81 4.03 -0.57 12.34
CA GLY A 81 4.63 -1.55 13.26
C GLY A 81 4.45 -2.95 12.73
N ALA A 82 3.92 -3.84 13.55
CA ALA A 82 3.70 -5.23 13.16
C ALA A 82 2.39 -5.46 12.42
N SER A 83 1.64 -4.40 12.15
CA SER A 83 0.30 -4.52 11.59
C SER A 83 0.31 -4.42 10.07
N TRP A 84 1.18 -5.16 9.43
CA TRP A 84 1.18 -5.27 7.96
C TRP A 84 1.66 -6.66 7.56
N ASP A 85 1.25 -7.10 6.38
CA ASP A 85 1.66 -8.38 5.83
C ASP A 85 1.74 -8.29 4.31
N LEU A 86 2.61 -9.12 3.74
CA LEU A 86 2.60 -9.34 2.30
C LEU A 86 1.52 -10.40 2.02
N ASN A 87 0.43 -9.95 1.41
CA ASN A 87 -0.73 -10.79 1.18
C ASN A 87 -0.68 -11.55 -0.13
N LEU A 88 -0.05 -10.97 -1.14
CA LEU A 88 -0.01 -11.58 -2.47
C LEU A 88 1.29 -11.22 -3.16
N LYS A 89 1.86 -12.18 -3.88
CA LYS A 89 3.00 -11.94 -4.74
C LYS A 89 2.79 -12.77 -5.99
N THR A 90 2.56 -12.12 -7.11
CA THR A 90 2.23 -12.82 -8.34
C THR A 90 2.78 -12.07 -9.56
N TYR A 91 3.01 -12.80 -10.61
CA TYR A 91 3.53 -12.23 -11.85
C TYR A 91 2.36 -11.88 -12.78
N GLU A 92 2.36 -10.67 -13.31
CA GLU A 92 1.36 -10.27 -14.29
C GLU A 92 1.87 -10.54 -15.69
N HIS A 93 1.28 -11.51 -16.36
CA HIS A 93 1.73 -11.87 -17.70
C HIS A 93 1.53 -10.77 -18.72
N GLU A 94 0.48 -9.98 -18.56
CA GLU A 94 0.15 -8.93 -19.51
C GLU A 94 1.14 -7.79 -19.52
N THR A 95 1.71 -7.46 -18.39
CA THR A 95 2.63 -6.35 -18.26
C THR A 95 4.08 -6.75 -18.07
N GLY A 96 4.31 -8.00 -17.70
CA GLY A 96 5.64 -8.46 -17.35
C GLY A 96 6.11 -7.97 -16.00
N LEU A 97 5.20 -7.49 -15.14
CA LEU A 97 5.55 -6.96 -13.84
C LEU A 97 5.23 -7.93 -12.72
N LEU A 98 6.06 -7.93 -11.69
CA LEU A 98 5.77 -8.67 -10.48
C LEU A 98 4.93 -7.81 -9.57
N HIS A 99 3.79 -8.33 -9.15
CA HIS A 99 2.84 -7.62 -8.29
C HIS A 99 2.95 -8.13 -6.86
N ARG A 100 3.18 -7.21 -5.93
CA ARG A 100 3.08 -7.50 -4.50
C ARG A 100 1.93 -6.69 -3.93
N GLU A 101 1.09 -7.35 -3.15
CA GLU A 101 0.04 -6.65 -2.41
C GLU A 101 0.33 -6.76 -0.92
N TYR A 102 0.50 -5.62 -0.28
CA TYR A 102 0.67 -5.54 1.17
C TYR A 102 -0.64 -5.06 1.78
N VAL A 103 -1.04 -5.67 2.87
CA VAL A 103 -2.19 -5.19 3.63
C VAL A 103 -1.69 -4.62 4.94
N PHE A 104 -2.34 -3.59 5.44
CA PHE A 104 -1.88 -2.93 6.67
C PHE A 104 -3.06 -2.43 7.49
N GLU A 105 -2.77 -2.15 8.76
CA GLU A 105 -3.72 -1.49 9.65
C GLU A 105 -3.03 -0.29 10.28
N LEU A 106 -3.78 0.80 10.38
CA LEU A 106 -3.34 1.99 11.09
C LEU A 106 -4.18 2.12 12.34
N GLU A 107 -3.53 2.48 13.44
CA GLU A 107 -4.27 2.67 14.67
C GLU A 107 -5.26 3.82 14.52
N ALA A 108 -6.42 3.66 15.12
CA ALA A 108 -7.38 4.73 15.20
C ALA A 108 -6.92 5.74 16.26
N LEU A 109 -7.15 6.99 16.00
CA LEU A 109 -6.78 8.04 16.94
C LEU A 109 -7.95 8.46 17.78
#